data_dba5adf3a7821bc026e825439bcc3437
#
_entry.id   dba5adf3a7821bc026e825439bcc3437
#
_cell.length_a   1.000
_cell.length_b   1.000
_cell.length_c   1.000
_cell.angle_alpha   90.00
_cell.angle_beta   90.00
_cell.angle_gamma   90.00
#
_symmetry.space_group_name_H-M   'P 1'
#
loop_
_entity.id
_entity.type
_entity.pdbx_description
1 polymer ?
#
loop_
_entity_poly.entity_id
_entity_poly.type
_entity_poly.pdbx_seq_one_letter_code
_entity_poly.pdbx_strand_id
1 'polypeptide(L)'
;MAMQFTGSRGVLSYTDGIAASSSDGLMLVGRWCLAAVFLMTAWSASPTAGYLGSLGVPNPGLFSSIAIAVEYLVALSLILGVATRYGALLGIAYVIVATVLAHRYWQYPAAQQVAQYTNFLKNIAIFGGLLFVFVNGGGRISVDRSLAEKKR
;
A
#
# COMPACT_ATOMS: atom_id res chain seq x y z
N MET A 1 -1.77 3.93 36.72
CA MET A 1 -1.31 2.64 37.31
C MET A 1 -0.69 1.83 36.16
N ALA A 2 0.65 1.92 35.99
CA ALA A 2 1.37 1.23 34.94
C ALA A 2 1.62 -0.22 35.38
N MET A 3 1.05 -1.17 34.65
CA MET A 3 1.31 -2.60 34.85
C MET A 3 2.75 -2.89 34.42
N GLN A 4 3.65 -3.06 35.40
CA GLN A 4 4.98 -3.60 35.14
C GLN A 4 4.85 -5.11 34.90
N PHE A 5 4.97 -5.52 33.64
CA PHE A 5 5.18 -6.93 33.32
C PHE A 5 6.62 -7.32 33.65
N THR A 6 6.87 -7.76 34.87
CA THR A 6 8.06 -8.52 35.25
C THR A 6 7.83 -9.97 34.85
N GLY A 7 7.94 -10.27 33.57
CA GLY A 7 7.85 -11.64 33.02
C GLY A 7 9.19 -12.07 32.44
N SER A 8 9.61 -13.28 32.78
CA SER A 8 10.81 -14.00 32.31
C SER A 8 11.24 -13.61 30.91
N ARG A 9 12.54 -13.33 30.71
CA ARG A 9 13.17 -13.11 29.40
C ARG A 9 13.10 -14.40 28.58
N GLY A 10 11.96 -14.63 27.93
CA GLY A 10 11.72 -15.74 27.03
C GLY A 10 12.05 -15.38 25.60
N VAL A 11 11.91 -16.34 24.68
CA VAL A 11 12.12 -16.20 23.23
C VAL A 11 11.34 -14.99 22.66
N LEU A 12 10.16 -14.68 23.19
CA LEU A 12 9.35 -13.52 22.80
C LEU A 12 10.03 -12.17 23.07
N SER A 13 10.74 -12.03 24.21
CA SER A 13 11.47 -10.79 24.51
C SER A 13 12.69 -10.56 23.59
N TYR A 14 13.26 -11.62 23.02
CA TYR A 14 14.34 -11.51 22.04
C TYR A 14 13.83 -11.00 20.69
N THR A 15 12.71 -11.54 20.21
CA THR A 15 12.07 -11.07 18.96
C THR A 15 11.57 -9.62 19.09
N ASP A 16 11.03 -9.24 20.24
CA ASP A 16 10.62 -7.87 20.52
C ASP A 16 11.81 -6.90 20.47
N GLY A 17 12.95 -7.31 21.02
CA GLY A 17 14.20 -6.53 20.97
C GLY A 17 14.70 -6.33 19.53
N ILE A 18 14.68 -7.37 18.70
CA ILE A 18 15.03 -7.28 17.27
C ILE A 18 14.05 -6.36 16.54
N ALA A 19 12.76 -6.55 16.73
CA ALA A 19 11.73 -5.75 16.09
C ALA A 19 11.88 -4.26 16.46
N ALA A 20 12.12 -3.95 17.73
CA ALA A 20 12.32 -2.58 18.19
C ALA A 20 13.59 -1.94 17.61
N SER A 21 14.72 -2.67 17.61
CA SER A 21 15.99 -2.15 17.09
C SER A 21 16.03 -1.97 15.59
N SER A 22 15.24 -2.77 14.86
CA SER A 22 15.19 -2.75 13.39
C SER A 22 13.97 -2.01 12.82
N SER A 23 13.12 -1.43 13.68
CA SER A 23 11.82 -0.87 13.30
C SER A 23 11.90 0.14 12.17
N ASP A 24 12.87 1.06 12.20
CA ASP A 24 13.01 2.12 11.19
C ASP A 24 13.35 1.54 9.80
N GLY A 25 14.28 0.57 9.76
CA GLY A 25 14.65 -0.12 8.54
C GLY A 25 13.52 -0.98 7.99
N LEU A 26 12.83 -1.74 8.85
CA LEU A 26 11.70 -2.57 8.46
C LEU A 26 10.53 -1.74 7.94
N MET A 27 10.25 -0.59 8.55
CA MET A 27 9.24 0.35 8.07
C MET A 27 9.59 0.92 6.69
N LEU A 28 10.86 1.27 6.47
CA LEU A 28 11.34 1.73 5.16
C LEU A 28 11.16 0.64 4.09
N VAL A 29 11.63 -0.57 4.36
CA VAL A 29 11.50 -1.71 3.44
C VAL A 29 10.04 -2.03 3.15
N GLY A 30 9.19 -2.07 4.18
CA GLY A 30 7.75 -2.31 4.02
C GLY A 30 7.07 -1.28 3.10
N ARG A 31 7.40 0.01 3.26
CA ARG A 31 6.92 1.09 2.37
C ARG A 31 7.40 0.89 0.93
N TRP A 32 8.68 0.50 0.74
CA TRP A 32 9.23 0.26 -0.59
C TRP A 32 8.61 -0.97 -1.27
N CYS A 33 8.33 -2.03 -0.52
CA CYS A 33 7.60 -3.19 -1.05
C CYS A 33 6.20 -2.81 -1.54
N LEU A 34 5.46 -2.01 -0.77
CA LEU A 34 4.16 -1.50 -1.20
C LEU A 34 4.28 -0.55 -2.38
N ALA A 35 5.24 0.38 -2.35
CA ALA A 35 5.49 1.32 -3.44
C ALA A 35 5.84 0.62 -4.75
N ALA A 36 6.60 -0.47 -4.69
CA ALA A 36 6.98 -1.24 -5.87
C ALA A 36 5.75 -1.77 -6.62
N VAL A 37 4.71 -2.19 -5.91
CA VAL A 37 3.46 -2.65 -6.55
C VAL A 37 2.84 -1.52 -7.36
N PHE A 38 2.63 -0.34 -6.75
CA PHE A 38 2.04 0.82 -7.43
C PHE A 38 2.93 1.33 -8.56
N LEU A 39 4.24 1.36 -8.37
CA LEU A 39 5.18 1.82 -9.39
C LEU A 39 5.18 0.89 -10.61
N MET A 40 5.18 -0.43 -10.39
CA MET A 40 5.21 -1.40 -11.49
C MET A 40 3.90 -1.44 -12.25
N THR A 41 2.74 -1.29 -11.58
CA THR A 41 1.44 -1.19 -12.24
C THR A 41 1.32 0.09 -13.05
N ALA A 42 1.74 1.23 -12.50
CA ALA A 42 1.78 2.50 -13.21
C ALA A 42 2.73 2.46 -14.43
N TRP A 43 3.92 1.88 -14.26
CA TRP A 43 4.92 1.76 -15.33
C TRP A 43 4.43 0.88 -16.50
N SER A 44 3.80 -0.24 -16.20
CA SER A 44 3.26 -1.13 -17.23
C SER A 44 2.09 -0.49 -18.00
N ALA A 45 1.58 0.64 -17.51
CA ALA A 45 0.41 1.34 -18.02
C ALA A 45 -0.74 0.37 -18.34
N SER A 46 -0.76 -0.74 -17.65
CA SER A 46 -1.73 -1.80 -17.88
C SER A 46 -2.60 -1.94 -16.62
N PRO A 47 -3.82 -2.00 -16.78
CA PRO A 47 -4.69 -2.12 -17.95
C PRO A 47 -5.34 -0.79 -18.26
N THR A 48 -4.98 -0.38 -19.35
CA THR A 48 -5.31 0.85 -19.97
C THR A 48 -6.78 1.02 -20.31
N ALA A 49 -7.03 2.07 -21.05
CA ALA A 49 -8.36 2.45 -21.51
C ALA A 49 -9.18 1.28 -22.08
N GLY A 50 -8.53 0.37 -22.81
CA GLY A 50 -9.20 -0.80 -23.40
C GLY A 50 -9.85 -1.72 -22.36
N TYR A 51 -9.12 -2.03 -21.28
CA TYR A 51 -9.66 -2.88 -20.20
C TYR A 51 -10.77 -2.16 -19.42
N LEU A 52 -10.54 -0.89 -19.06
CA LEU A 52 -11.57 -0.11 -18.36
C LEU A 52 -12.85 0.02 -19.22
N GLY A 53 -12.70 0.18 -20.54
CA GLY A 53 -13.81 0.18 -21.47
C GLY A 53 -14.57 -1.16 -21.48
N SER A 54 -13.87 -2.29 -21.44
CA SER A 54 -14.50 -3.61 -21.38
C SER A 54 -15.25 -3.85 -20.06
N LEU A 55 -14.92 -3.11 -19.01
CA LEU A 55 -15.63 -3.11 -17.71
C LEU A 55 -16.82 -2.15 -17.69
N GLY A 56 -17.08 -1.42 -18.79
CA GLY A 56 -18.17 -0.45 -18.88
C GLY A 56 -17.87 0.89 -18.19
N VAL A 57 -16.61 1.21 -17.91
CA VAL A 57 -16.22 2.50 -17.34
C VAL A 57 -16.40 3.61 -18.37
N PRO A 58 -17.16 4.69 -18.08
CA PRO A 58 -17.30 5.82 -19.00
C PRO A 58 -15.95 6.56 -19.16
N ASN A 59 -15.69 7.11 -20.35
CA ASN A 59 -14.43 7.82 -20.64
C ASN A 59 -13.17 7.06 -20.20
N PRO A 60 -12.96 5.82 -20.63
CA PRO A 60 -11.95 4.92 -20.09
C PRO A 60 -10.51 5.47 -20.22
N GLY A 61 -10.23 6.30 -21.23
CA GLY A 61 -8.95 6.97 -21.40
C GLY A 61 -8.63 7.94 -20.27
N LEU A 62 -9.62 8.75 -19.85
CA LEU A 62 -9.47 9.68 -18.75
C LEU A 62 -9.25 8.93 -17.42
N PHE A 63 -10.09 7.93 -17.14
CA PHE A 63 -9.96 7.14 -15.92
C PHE A 63 -8.66 6.34 -15.85
N SER A 64 -8.16 5.83 -16.99
CA SER A 64 -6.84 5.20 -17.08
C SER A 64 -5.73 6.19 -16.71
N SER A 65 -5.74 7.40 -17.25
CA SER A 65 -4.75 8.44 -16.94
C SER A 65 -4.78 8.84 -15.46
N ILE A 66 -5.98 8.98 -14.88
CA ILE A 66 -6.16 9.27 -13.45
C ILE A 66 -5.61 8.13 -12.59
N ALA A 67 -5.91 6.89 -12.95
CA ALA A 67 -5.42 5.71 -12.23
C ALA A 67 -3.89 5.65 -12.20
N ILE A 68 -3.24 5.84 -13.35
CA ILE A 68 -1.78 5.88 -13.46
C ILE A 68 -1.21 7.02 -12.62
N ALA A 69 -1.79 8.21 -12.67
CA ALA A 69 -1.34 9.34 -11.87
C ALA A 69 -1.45 9.07 -10.36
N VAL A 70 -2.56 8.48 -9.92
CA VAL A 70 -2.75 8.08 -8.51
C VAL A 70 -1.71 7.04 -8.09
N GLU A 71 -1.44 6.04 -8.90
CA GLU A 71 -0.42 5.02 -8.62
C GLU A 71 0.97 5.65 -8.45
N TYR A 72 1.38 6.56 -9.35
CA TYR A 72 2.64 7.28 -9.20
C TYR A 72 2.68 8.14 -7.94
N LEU A 73 1.61 8.87 -7.61
CA LEU A 73 1.54 9.69 -6.41
C LEU A 73 1.68 8.84 -5.14
N VAL A 74 0.98 7.70 -5.07
CA VAL A 74 1.09 6.75 -3.96
C VAL A 74 2.51 6.19 -3.86
N ALA A 75 3.06 5.72 -4.98
CA ALA A 75 4.42 5.17 -5.02
C ALA A 75 5.46 6.17 -4.53
N LEU A 76 5.44 7.40 -5.05
CA LEU A 76 6.38 8.47 -4.66
C LEU A 76 6.22 8.86 -3.18
N SER A 77 4.99 8.98 -2.70
CA SER A 77 4.70 9.25 -1.29
C SER A 77 5.31 8.18 -0.39
N LEU A 78 5.15 6.90 -0.73
CA LEU A 78 5.68 5.76 0.03
C LEU A 78 7.20 5.65 -0.06
N ILE A 79 7.80 5.88 -1.22
CA ILE A 79 9.26 5.81 -1.42
C ILE A 79 9.95 6.89 -0.60
N LEU A 80 9.54 8.13 -0.76
CA LEU A 80 10.17 9.28 -0.13
C LEU A 80 9.75 9.45 1.34
N GLY A 81 8.62 8.89 1.72
CA GLY A 81 8.02 9.14 3.03
C GLY A 81 7.55 10.59 3.17
N VAL A 82 6.94 11.12 2.11
CA VAL A 82 6.38 12.48 2.07
C VAL A 82 4.85 12.40 2.11
N ALA A 83 4.23 13.17 3.01
CA ALA A 83 2.78 13.09 3.23
C ALA A 83 2.28 11.64 3.36
N THR A 84 3.06 10.80 4.03
CA THR A 84 2.97 9.32 3.97
C THR A 84 1.57 8.81 4.34
N ARG A 85 0.93 9.41 5.35
CA ARG A 85 -0.42 9.01 5.77
C ARG A 85 -1.48 9.34 4.72
N TYR A 86 -1.34 10.48 4.04
CA TYR A 86 -2.24 10.86 2.94
C TYR A 86 -2.03 9.95 1.72
N GLY A 87 -0.76 9.63 1.40
CA GLY A 87 -0.45 8.65 0.37
C GLY A 87 -1.04 7.28 0.66
N ALA A 88 -0.96 6.82 1.91
CA ALA A 88 -1.58 5.57 2.33
C ALA A 88 -3.11 5.60 2.20
N LEU A 89 -3.78 6.69 2.62
CA LEU A 89 -5.23 6.85 2.44
C LEU A 89 -5.64 6.85 0.96
N LEU A 90 -4.89 7.56 0.12
CA LEU A 90 -5.12 7.59 -1.32
C LEU A 90 -4.96 6.18 -1.92
N GLY A 91 -3.91 5.45 -1.52
CA GLY A 91 -3.69 4.06 -1.94
C GLY A 91 -4.80 3.11 -1.47
N ILE A 92 -5.29 3.27 -0.23
CA ILE A 92 -6.43 2.50 0.30
C ILE A 92 -7.67 2.73 -0.56
N ALA A 93 -8.03 3.99 -0.82
CA ALA A 93 -9.18 4.33 -1.65
C ALA A 93 -9.04 3.74 -3.07
N TYR A 94 -7.85 3.89 -3.66
CA TYR A 94 -7.54 3.35 -4.99
C TYR A 94 -7.69 1.82 -5.03
N VAL A 95 -7.10 1.09 -4.08
CA VAL A 95 -7.15 -0.38 -4.03
C VAL A 95 -8.58 -0.88 -3.87
N ILE A 96 -9.40 -0.22 -3.04
CA ILE A 96 -10.83 -0.57 -2.89
C ILE A 96 -11.54 -0.42 -4.24
N VAL A 97 -11.39 0.74 -4.90
CA VAL A 97 -12.04 1.01 -6.19
C VAL A 97 -11.58 0.01 -7.25
N ALA A 98 -10.26 -0.20 -7.37
CA ALA A 98 -9.69 -1.16 -8.33
C ALA A 98 -10.20 -2.59 -8.10
N THR A 99 -10.30 -3.00 -6.82
CA THR A 99 -10.79 -4.34 -6.46
C THR A 99 -12.26 -4.52 -6.86
N VAL A 100 -13.09 -3.53 -6.51
CA VAL A 100 -14.53 -3.59 -6.79
C VAL A 100 -14.84 -3.46 -8.28
N LEU A 101 -14.04 -2.73 -9.05
CA LEU A 101 -14.25 -2.59 -10.49
C LEU A 101 -13.66 -3.76 -11.29
N ALA A 102 -12.41 -4.13 -10.99
CA ALA A 102 -11.62 -4.97 -11.87
C ALA A 102 -11.42 -6.42 -11.39
N HIS A 103 -11.62 -6.72 -10.11
CA HIS A 103 -11.27 -8.02 -9.54
C HIS A 103 -12.43 -8.73 -8.83
N ARG A 104 -13.65 -8.56 -9.36
CA ARG A 104 -14.85 -9.31 -8.94
C ARG A 104 -14.80 -10.73 -9.51
N TYR A 105 -13.90 -11.58 -9.01
CA TYR A 105 -13.62 -12.91 -9.53
C TYR A 105 -14.88 -13.77 -9.76
N TRP A 106 -15.94 -13.59 -8.93
CA TRP A 106 -17.21 -14.31 -9.06
C TRP A 106 -18.02 -13.95 -10.33
N GLN A 107 -17.66 -12.88 -11.02
CA GLN A 107 -18.31 -12.45 -12.28
C GLN A 107 -17.54 -12.88 -13.54
N TYR A 108 -16.37 -13.46 -13.37
CA TYR A 108 -15.53 -13.88 -14.50
C TYR A 108 -15.82 -15.31 -14.92
N PRO A 109 -15.62 -15.68 -16.22
CA PRO A 109 -15.65 -17.06 -16.68
C PRO A 109 -14.66 -17.93 -15.91
N ALA A 110 -14.97 -19.23 -15.73
CA ALA A 110 -14.18 -20.18 -14.96
C ALA A 110 -12.66 -20.14 -15.29
N ALA A 111 -12.32 -20.00 -16.56
CA ALA A 111 -10.92 -19.91 -17.02
C ALA A 111 -10.14 -18.71 -16.44
N GLN A 112 -10.83 -17.64 -16.02
CA GLN A 112 -10.21 -16.43 -15.49
C GLN A 112 -10.39 -16.27 -13.98
N GLN A 113 -11.28 -17.04 -13.35
CA GLN A 113 -11.63 -16.88 -11.94
C GLN A 113 -10.42 -17.00 -11.01
N VAL A 114 -9.53 -17.97 -11.26
CA VAL A 114 -8.35 -18.20 -10.41
C VAL A 114 -7.42 -16.99 -10.42
N ALA A 115 -7.16 -16.43 -11.62
CA ALA A 115 -6.31 -15.26 -11.75
C ALA A 115 -6.93 -14.02 -11.05
N GLN A 116 -8.23 -13.82 -11.23
CA GLN A 116 -8.94 -12.70 -10.60
C GLN A 116 -9.08 -12.87 -9.10
N TYR A 117 -9.27 -14.07 -8.61
CA TYR A 117 -9.24 -14.37 -7.18
C TYR A 117 -7.88 -14.07 -6.55
N THR A 118 -6.79 -14.45 -7.23
CA THR A 118 -5.43 -14.11 -6.79
C THR A 118 -5.22 -12.59 -6.72
N ASN A 119 -5.72 -11.84 -7.71
CA ASN A 119 -5.65 -10.38 -7.69
C ASN A 119 -6.49 -9.78 -6.55
N PHE A 120 -7.66 -10.30 -6.29
CA PHE A 120 -8.51 -9.91 -5.17
C PHE A 120 -7.78 -10.11 -3.83
N LEU A 121 -7.17 -11.28 -3.61
CA LEU A 121 -6.41 -11.56 -2.37
C LEU A 121 -5.17 -10.67 -2.23
N LYS A 122 -4.43 -10.42 -3.33
CA LYS A 122 -3.31 -9.46 -3.31
C LYS A 122 -3.76 -8.07 -2.86
N ASN A 123 -4.88 -7.59 -3.37
CA ASN A 123 -5.40 -6.28 -3.00
C ASN A 123 -5.82 -6.21 -1.51
N ILE A 124 -6.35 -7.30 -0.94
CA ILE A 124 -6.59 -7.38 0.52
C ILE A 124 -5.26 -7.25 1.29
N ALA A 125 -4.20 -7.93 0.86
CA ALA A 125 -2.91 -7.84 1.50
C ALA A 125 -2.29 -6.44 1.39
N ILE A 126 -2.39 -5.80 0.21
CA ILE A 126 -1.93 -4.42 -0.01
C ILE A 126 -2.72 -3.45 0.87
N PHE A 127 -4.04 -3.59 0.93
CA PHE A 127 -4.91 -2.81 1.81
C PHE A 127 -4.46 -2.91 3.27
N GLY A 128 -4.21 -4.13 3.78
CA GLY A 128 -3.71 -4.35 5.13
C GLY A 128 -2.35 -3.68 5.36
N GLY A 129 -1.41 -3.79 4.42
CA GLY A 129 -0.12 -3.11 4.48
C GLY A 129 -0.26 -1.59 4.53
N LEU A 130 -1.15 -1.01 3.73
CA LEU A 130 -1.42 0.44 3.72
C LEU A 130 -2.05 0.92 5.04
N LEU A 131 -2.88 0.11 5.70
CA LEU A 131 -3.40 0.43 7.05
C LEU A 131 -2.25 0.54 8.06
N PHE A 132 -1.28 -0.37 8.03
CA PHE A 132 -0.10 -0.29 8.88
C PHE A 132 0.72 0.98 8.57
N VAL A 133 0.89 1.34 7.30
CA VAL A 133 1.57 2.59 6.92
C VAL A 133 0.79 3.81 7.40
N PHE A 134 -0.53 3.81 7.30
CA PHE A 134 -1.37 4.91 7.78
C PHE A 134 -1.21 5.14 9.28
N VAL A 135 -1.23 4.07 10.07
CA VAL A 135 -1.07 4.16 11.54
C VAL A 135 0.33 4.64 11.92
N ASN A 136 1.38 4.06 11.35
CA ASN A 136 2.76 4.32 11.73
C ASN A 136 3.34 5.58 11.05
N GLY A 137 2.80 5.99 9.89
CA GLY A 137 3.35 7.08 9.08
C GLY A 137 4.65 6.68 8.37
N GLY A 138 5.47 7.67 8.04
CA GLY A 138 6.73 7.48 7.30
C GLY A 138 7.88 6.88 8.11
N GLY A 139 7.78 6.83 9.45
CA GLY A 139 8.86 6.42 10.33
C GLY A 139 10.00 7.46 10.41
N ARG A 140 11.11 7.09 11.05
CA ARG A 140 12.26 8.00 11.24
C ARG A 140 13.00 8.26 9.93
N ILE A 141 13.06 7.28 9.04
CA ILE A 141 13.70 7.40 7.72
C ILE A 141 12.63 7.87 6.71
N SER A 142 12.26 9.15 6.78
CA SER A 142 11.24 9.75 5.92
C SER A 142 11.41 11.27 5.83
N VAL A 143 10.94 11.85 4.74
CA VAL A 143 10.89 13.31 4.57
C VAL A 143 9.95 13.96 5.58
N ASP A 144 8.84 13.31 5.91
CA ASP A 144 7.89 13.80 6.93
C ASP A 144 8.60 14.03 8.27
N ARG A 145 9.50 13.14 8.66
CA ARG A 145 10.28 13.28 9.90
C ARG A 145 11.27 14.43 9.83
N SER A 146 12.03 14.51 8.73
CA SER A 146 13.01 15.60 8.53
C SER A 146 12.35 16.99 8.55
N LEU A 147 11.16 17.12 7.98
CA LEU A 147 10.38 18.36 8.01
C LEU A 147 9.85 18.70 9.42
N ALA A 148 9.46 17.69 10.19
CA ALA A 148 8.98 17.88 11.56
C ALA A 148 10.10 18.34 12.50
N GLU A 149 11.33 17.87 12.29
CA GLU A 149 12.50 18.27 13.09
C GLU A 149 12.96 19.68 12.80
N LYS A 150 12.84 20.17 11.56
CA LYS A 150 13.19 21.56 11.20
C LYS A 150 12.24 22.62 11.76
N LYS A 151 11.06 22.23 12.22
CA LYS A 151 10.04 23.15 12.79
C LYS A 151 10.12 23.28 14.31
N ARG A 152 11.00 22.53 14.95
CA ARG A 152 11.29 22.60 16.41
C ARG A 152 12.52 23.44 16.70
#